data_94a0c92c72d611d670d705dc4d34cdd7
#
_entry.id   94a0c92c72d611d670d705dc4d34cdd7
#
_cell.length_a   1.000
_cell.length_b   1.000
_cell.length_c   1.000
_cell.angle_alpha   90.00
_cell.angle_beta   90.00
_cell.angle_gamma   90.00
#
_symmetry.space_group_name_H-M   'P 1'
#
loop_
_entity.id
_entity.type
_entity.pdbx_description
1 polymer ?
#
loop_
_entity_poly.entity_id
_entity_poly.type
_entity_poly.pdbx_seq_one_letter_code
_entity_poly.pdbx_strand_id
1 'polypeptide(L)'
;MNFERLTTPWWALRAGIGATAFLAGLDKFFNLLADWPGYLSPIAAQLLPISANSFLHIVGAIEMVVGAAILAGLTRLGGYVAAAWLVGIALNLVTTGHYFDIAVRDVAMAIAAFTLARLTEAGVGATASSASEGAPLSGRHRQITA
;
A
#
# COMPACT_ATOMS: atom_id res chain seq x y z
N MET A 1 -13.97 4.43 22.86
CA MET A 1 -12.80 4.86 22.09
C MET A 1 -13.33 5.72 20.96
N ASN A 2 -12.83 6.96 20.81
CA ASN A 2 -13.40 7.92 19.85
C ASN A 2 -12.79 7.68 18.46
N PHE A 3 -13.45 6.86 17.64
CA PHE A 3 -13.00 6.44 16.32
C PHE A 3 -12.90 7.61 15.31
N GLU A 4 -13.62 8.71 15.54
CA GLU A 4 -13.55 9.90 14.68
C GLU A 4 -12.12 10.46 14.58
N ARG A 5 -11.37 10.42 15.69
CA ARG A 5 -9.97 10.90 15.71
C ARG A 5 -9.02 10.03 14.91
N LEU A 6 -9.39 8.79 14.60
CA LEU A 6 -8.56 7.83 13.85
C LEU A 6 -8.86 7.86 12.34
N THR A 7 -9.88 8.60 11.91
CA THR A 7 -10.29 8.68 10.51
C THR A 7 -9.19 9.27 9.61
N THR A 8 -8.58 10.38 10.04
CA THR A 8 -7.49 11.02 9.28
C THR A 8 -6.25 10.13 9.15
N PRO A 9 -5.70 9.54 10.25
CA PRO A 9 -4.61 8.56 10.14
C PRO A 9 -4.95 7.36 9.25
N TRP A 10 -6.17 6.87 9.33
CA TRP A 10 -6.62 5.74 8.51
C TRP A 10 -6.61 6.09 7.02
N TRP A 11 -7.13 7.26 6.63
CA TRP A 11 -7.10 7.74 5.25
C TRP A 11 -5.66 7.97 4.75
N ALA A 12 -4.80 8.53 5.60
CA ALA A 12 -3.39 8.74 5.25
C ALA A 12 -2.67 7.40 5.00
N LEU A 13 -2.89 6.40 5.86
CA LEU A 13 -2.34 5.06 5.67
C LEU A 13 -2.90 4.40 4.41
N ARG A 14 -4.21 4.46 4.19
CA ARG A 14 -4.87 3.87 3.02
C ARG A 14 -4.33 4.48 1.72
N ALA A 15 -4.30 5.80 1.62
CA ALA A 15 -3.78 6.49 0.45
C ALA A 15 -2.29 6.24 0.27
N GLY A 16 -1.49 6.34 1.34
CA GLY A 16 -0.04 6.14 1.29
C GLY A 16 0.33 4.72 0.88
N ILE A 17 -0.17 3.70 1.58
CA ILE A 17 0.16 2.30 1.28
C ILE A 17 -0.37 1.90 -0.10
N GLY A 18 -1.63 2.27 -0.43
CA GLY A 18 -2.23 1.92 -1.71
C GLY A 18 -1.52 2.58 -2.90
N ALA A 19 -1.23 3.88 -2.80
CA ALA A 19 -0.50 4.60 -3.86
C ALA A 19 0.94 4.09 -4.00
N THR A 20 1.66 3.88 -2.90
CA THR A 20 3.04 3.37 -2.94
C THR A 20 3.10 1.98 -3.59
N ALA A 21 2.22 1.05 -3.19
CA ALA A 21 2.18 -0.28 -3.80
C ALA A 21 1.86 -0.19 -5.31
N PHE A 22 0.87 0.62 -5.70
CA PHE A 22 0.51 0.79 -7.10
C PHE A 22 1.65 1.39 -7.93
N LEU A 23 2.27 2.47 -7.45
CA LEU A 23 3.34 3.17 -8.18
C LEU A 23 4.63 2.35 -8.25
N ALA A 24 5.01 1.66 -7.17
CA ALA A 24 6.16 0.77 -7.17
C ALA A 24 5.95 -0.42 -8.10
N GLY A 25 4.72 -0.96 -8.14
CA GLY A 25 4.35 -2.01 -9.10
C GLY A 25 4.42 -1.54 -10.54
N LEU A 26 3.89 -0.36 -10.83
CA LEU A 26 3.93 0.27 -12.15
C LEU A 26 5.36 0.53 -12.61
N ASP A 27 6.20 1.04 -11.70
CA ASP A 27 7.59 1.39 -12.04
C ASP A 27 8.45 0.16 -12.40
N LYS A 28 8.08 -1.04 -11.98
CA LYS A 28 8.76 -2.28 -12.39
C LYS A 28 8.69 -2.56 -13.90
N PHE A 29 7.83 -1.86 -14.62
CA PHE A 29 7.77 -1.92 -16.09
C PHE A 29 8.67 -0.88 -16.77
N PHE A 30 9.07 0.18 -16.05
CA PHE A 30 9.79 1.32 -16.61
C PHE A 30 11.18 1.52 -16.00
N ASN A 31 11.44 1.05 -14.78
CA ASN A 31 12.69 1.24 -14.02
C ASN A 31 13.12 2.72 -13.91
N LEU A 32 12.16 3.62 -13.61
CA LEU A 32 12.42 5.05 -13.47
C LEU A 32 12.79 5.44 -12.03
N LEU A 33 12.18 4.79 -11.04
CA LEU A 33 12.40 5.08 -9.63
C LEU A 33 13.57 4.27 -9.06
N ALA A 34 13.76 3.04 -9.55
CA ALA A 34 14.77 2.13 -9.04
C ALA A 34 15.23 1.12 -10.10
N ASP A 35 16.44 0.60 -9.92
CA ASP A 35 16.92 -0.58 -10.66
C ASP A 35 16.40 -1.85 -9.98
N TRP A 36 15.17 -2.23 -10.31
CA TRP A 36 14.49 -3.36 -9.68
C TRP A 36 15.22 -4.70 -9.82
N PRO A 37 15.84 -5.04 -10.97
CA PRO A 37 16.64 -6.25 -11.09
C PRO A 37 17.78 -6.33 -10.07
N GLY A 38 18.39 -5.21 -9.71
CA GLY A 38 19.45 -5.15 -8.70
C GLY A 38 18.98 -5.51 -7.28
N TYR A 39 17.68 -5.41 -7.00
CA TYR A 39 17.09 -5.75 -5.70
C TYR A 39 16.73 -7.24 -5.57
N LEU A 40 16.80 -8.01 -6.65
CA LEU A 40 16.56 -9.45 -6.61
C LEU A 40 17.80 -10.18 -6.08
N SER A 41 17.63 -10.95 -5.00
CA SER A 41 18.75 -11.67 -4.42
C SER A 41 19.26 -12.77 -5.37
N PRO A 42 20.59 -13.09 -5.34
CA PRO A 42 21.14 -14.19 -6.12
C PRO A 42 20.46 -15.54 -5.82
N ILE A 43 20.02 -15.73 -4.57
CA ILE A 43 19.31 -16.95 -4.15
C ILE A 43 17.94 -17.00 -4.84
N ALA A 44 17.18 -15.89 -4.81
CA ALA A 44 15.89 -15.84 -5.48
C ALA A 44 16.05 -16.01 -7.00
N ALA A 45 17.04 -15.35 -7.61
CA ALA A 45 17.29 -15.44 -9.06
C ALA A 45 17.62 -16.88 -9.52
N GLN A 46 18.34 -17.67 -8.69
CA GLN A 46 18.65 -19.06 -9.01
C GLN A 46 17.44 -20.01 -8.90
N LEU A 47 16.46 -19.67 -8.08
CA LEU A 47 15.25 -20.48 -7.90
C LEU A 47 14.17 -20.20 -8.94
N LEU A 48 14.29 -19.09 -9.69
CA LEU A 48 13.29 -18.70 -10.67
C LEU A 48 13.42 -19.49 -11.97
N PRO A 49 12.33 -20.09 -12.47
CA PRO A 49 12.32 -20.78 -13.77
C PRO A 49 12.19 -19.82 -14.96
N ILE A 50 12.12 -18.51 -14.72
CA ILE A 50 11.91 -17.44 -15.69
C ILE A 50 12.94 -16.33 -15.50
N SER A 51 13.06 -15.43 -16.50
CA SER A 51 13.99 -14.31 -16.37
C SER A 51 13.61 -13.37 -15.22
N ALA A 52 14.61 -12.70 -14.62
CA ALA A 52 14.41 -11.72 -13.56
C ALA A 52 13.41 -10.62 -13.97
N ASN A 53 13.51 -10.10 -15.18
CA ASN A 53 12.60 -9.07 -15.69
C ASN A 53 11.15 -9.59 -15.79
N SER A 54 10.95 -10.79 -16.34
CA SER A 54 9.62 -11.39 -16.40
C SER A 54 9.01 -11.59 -15.02
N PHE A 55 9.81 -12.06 -14.07
CA PHE A 55 9.39 -12.19 -12.67
C PHE A 55 9.00 -10.83 -12.07
N LEU A 56 9.83 -9.80 -12.26
CA LEU A 56 9.56 -8.46 -11.74
C LEU A 56 8.31 -7.83 -12.35
N HIS A 57 8.01 -8.08 -13.63
CA HIS A 57 6.75 -7.62 -14.24
C HIS A 57 5.53 -8.32 -13.60
N ILE A 58 5.62 -9.62 -13.29
CA ILE A 58 4.56 -10.34 -12.58
C ILE A 58 4.39 -9.74 -11.17
N VAL A 59 5.48 -9.55 -10.44
CA VAL A 59 5.49 -8.89 -9.13
C VAL A 59 4.85 -7.50 -9.22
N GLY A 60 5.24 -6.71 -10.20
CA GLY A 60 4.69 -5.37 -10.44
C GLY A 60 3.19 -5.38 -10.68
N ALA A 61 2.70 -6.32 -11.51
CA ALA A 61 1.27 -6.49 -11.74
C ALA A 61 0.50 -6.84 -10.45
N ILE A 62 1.04 -7.74 -9.62
CA ILE A 62 0.46 -8.08 -8.31
C ILE A 62 0.41 -6.87 -7.40
N GLU A 63 1.49 -6.10 -7.30
CA GLU A 63 1.56 -4.89 -6.47
C GLU A 63 0.55 -3.83 -6.92
N MET A 64 0.41 -3.63 -8.24
CA MET A 64 -0.61 -2.73 -8.78
C MET A 64 -2.03 -3.17 -8.39
N VAL A 65 -2.34 -4.46 -8.49
CA VAL A 65 -3.65 -5.00 -8.09
C VAL A 65 -3.88 -4.81 -6.60
N VAL A 66 -2.90 -5.11 -5.74
CA VAL A 66 -3.01 -4.92 -4.29
C VAL A 66 -3.18 -3.44 -3.94
N GLY A 67 -2.38 -2.55 -4.54
CA GLY A 67 -2.50 -1.11 -4.34
C GLY A 67 -3.86 -0.56 -4.76
N ALA A 68 -4.33 -0.95 -5.96
CA ALA A 68 -5.66 -0.58 -6.45
C ALA A 68 -6.79 -1.12 -5.54
N ALA A 69 -6.68 -2.37 -5.07
CA ALA A 69 -7.65 -2.96 -4.15
C ALA A 69 -7.74 -2.21 -2.82
N ILE A 70 -6.61 -1.80 -2.24
CA ILE A 70 -6.57 -0.96 -1.04
C ILE A 70 -7.27 0.37 -1.31
N LEU A 71 -6.96 1.04 -2.43
CA LEU A 71 -7.56 2.32 -2.80
C LEU A 71 -9.05 2.20 -3.14
N ALA A 72 -9.50 1.08 -3.70
CA ALA A 72 -10.90 0.81 -4.02
C ALA A 72 -11.76 0.41 -2.80
N GLY A 73 -11.15 0.16 -1.62
CA GLY A 73 -11.90 -0.15 -0.39
C GLY A 73 -11.72 -1.55 0.17
N LEU A 74 -11.02 -2.44 -0.52
CA LEU A 74 -10.62 -3.75 0.03
C LEU A 74 -9.46 -3.63 1.02
N THR A 75 -9.54 -2.60 1.87
CA THR A 75 -8.45 -2.11 2.73
C THR A 75 -7.97 -3.14 3.73
N ARG A 76 -8.89 -3.93 4.30
CA ARG A 76 -8.53 -4.96 5.28
C ARG A 76 -7.66 -6.06 4.65
N LEU A 77 -8.18 -6.70 3.62
CA LEU A 77 -7.47 -7.80 2.95
C LEU A 77 -6.19 -7.30 2.28
N GLY A 78 -6.29 -6.19 1.53
CA GLY A 78 -5.14 -5.58 0.86
C GLY A 78 -4.04 -5.17 1.83
N GLY A 79 -4.39 -4.65 3.02
CA GLY A 79 -3.44 -4.29 4.06
C GLY A 79 -2.67 -5.49 4.60
N TYR A 80 -3.33 -6.63 4.86
CA TYR A 80 -2.64 -7.85 5.29
C TYR A 80 -1.76 -8.43 4.18
N VAL A 81 -2.26 -8.46 2.95
CA VAL A 81 -1.47 -8.94 1.80
C VAL A 81 -0.24 -8.07 1.60
N ALA A 82 -0.39 -6.73 1.62
CA ALA A 82 0.72 -5.80 1.50
C ALA A 82 1.75 -5.98 2.63
N ALA A 83 1.29 -6.16 3.88
CA ALA A 83 2.18 -6.38 5.02
C ALA A 83 3.02 -7.65 4.85
N ALA A 84 2.40 -8.78 4.52
CA ALA A 84 3.10 -10.04 4.29
C ALA A 84 4.06 -9.96 3.09
N TRP A 85 3.64 -9.27 2.03
CA TRP A 85 4.44 -9.05 0.83
C TRP A 85 5.71 -8.24 1.11
N LEU A 86 5.57 -7.12 1.84
CA LEU A 86 6.69 -6.25 2.23
C LEU A 86 7.70 -6.98 3.14
N VAL A 87 7.23 -7.85 4.04
CA VAL A 87 8.12 -8.72 4.81
C VAL A 87 8.91 -9.66 3.88
N GLY A 88 8.25 -10.25 2.87
CA GLY A 88 8.90 -11.08 1.87
C GLY A 88 9.97 -10.33 1.08
N ILE A 89 9.69 -9.08 0.66
CA ILE A 89 10.66 -8.21 -0.02
C ILE A 89 11.84 -7.89 0.92
N ALA A 90 11.56 -7.52 2.18
CA ALA A 90 12.62 -7.23 3.15
C ALA A 90 13.55 -8.44 3.36
N LEU A 91 13.00 -9.64 3.47
CA LEU A 91 13.79 -10.88 3.56
C LEU A 91 14.65 -11.12 2.31
N ASN A 92 14.08 -10.92 1.11
CA ASN A 92 14.84 -10.99 -0.13
C ASN A 92 16.01 -9.99 -0.12
N LEU A 93 15.75 -8.72 0.26
CA LEU A 93 16.79 -7.68 0.31
C LEU A 93 17.91 -8.01 1.30
N VAL A 94 17.59 -8.53 2.48
CA VAL A 94 18.59 -8.98 3.46
C VAL A 94 19.48 -10.07 2.86
N THR A 95 18.92 -10.99 2.06
CA THR A 95 19.71 -12.07 1.43
C THR A 95 20.59 -11.61 0.26
N THR A 96 20.44 -10.35 -0.20
CA THR A 96 21.39 -9.75 -1.16
C THR A 96 22.75 -9.42 -0.51
N GLY A 97 22.82 -9.28 0.82
CA GLY A 97 23.96 -8.72 1.55
C GLY A 97 24.12 -7.20 1.40
N HIS A 98 23.19 -6.56 0.71
CA HIS A 98 23.13 -5.12 0.44
C HIS A 98 21.72 -4.60 0.73
N TYR A 99 21.49 -3.31 0.57
CA TYR A 99 20.15 -2.69 0.67
C TYR A 99 19.44 -2.86 2.02
N PHE A 100 20.20 -2.96 3.11
CA PHE A 100 19.62 -3.08 4.46
C PHE A 100 18.76 -1.88 4.85
N ASP A 101 19.09 -0.69 4.36
CA ASP A 101 18.30 0.53 4.55
C ASP A 101 16.92 0.40 3.90
N ILE A 102 16.82 -0.20 2.71
CA ILE A 102 15.56 -0.47 2.02
C ILE A 102 14.79 -1.57 2.78
N ALA A 103 15.46 -2.63 3.20
CA ALA A 103 14.83 -3.70 3.97
C ALA A 103 14.19 -3.17 5.28
N VAL A 104 14.86 -2.26 6.01
CA VAL A 104 14.31 -1.62 7.20
C VAL A 104 13.08 -0.77 6.87
N ARG A 105 13.12 -0.02 5.76
CA ARG A 105 11.95 0.74 5.28
C ARG A 105 10.77 -0.16 4.94
N ASP A 106 11.01 -1.29 4.30
CA ASP A 106 9.96 -2.24 3.94
C ASP A 106 9.32 -2.87 5.19
N VAL A 107 10.12 -3.17 6.22
CA VAL A 107 9.58 -3.59 7.52
C VAL A 107 8.70 -2.51 8.16
N ALA A 108 9.12 -1.24 8.13
CA ALA A 108 8.31 -0.14 8.64
C ALA A 108 7.00 0.02 7.84
N MET A 109 7.06 -0.12 6.52
CA MET A 109 5.88 -0.10 5.65
C MET A 109 4.96 -1.32 5.89
N ALA A 110 5.53 -2.50 6.18
CA ALA A 110 4.77 -3.69 6.55
C ALA A 110 3.98 -3.46 7.85
N ILE A 111 4.60 -2.84 8.86
CA ILE A 111 3.93 -2.46 10.11
C ILE A 111 2.79 -1.47 9.84
N ALA A 112 3.02 -0.47 8.98
CA ALA A 112 2.01 0.51 8.60
C ALA A 112 0.82 -0.15 7.86
N ALA A 113 1.09 -1.08 6.92
CA ALA A 113 0.06 -1.83 6.21
C ALA A 113 -0.74 -2.75 7.15
N PHE A 114 -0.07 -3.42 8.07
CA PHE A 114 -0.71 -4.22 9.12
C PHE A 114 -1.61 -3.35 10.01
N THR A 115 -1.10 -2.18 10.44
CA THR A 115 -1.86 -1.22 11.26
C THR A 115 -3.10 -0.74 10.53
N LEU A 116 -3.00 -0.44 9.23
CA LEU A 116 -4.14 -0.08 8.38
C LEU A 116 -5.21 -1.18 8.38
N ALA A 117 -4.82 -2.44 8.20
CA ALA A 117 -5.74 -3.58 8.23
C ALA A 117 -6.45 -3.69 9.59
N ARG A 118 -5.71 -3.54 10.69
CA ARG A 118 -6.25 -3.59 12.06
C ARG A 118 -7.20 -2.43 12.37
N LEU A 119 -6.87 -1.21 11.94
CA LEU A 119 -7.77 -0.06 12.08
C LEU A 119 -9.07 -0.25 11.29
N THR A 120 -8.97 -0.84 10.10
CA THR A 120 -10.16 -1.16 9.29
C THR A 120 -11.04 -2.20 9.97
N GLU A 121 -10.47 -3.24 10.57
CA GLU A 121 -11.21 -4.24 11.37
C GLU A 121 -11.90 -3.62 12.59
N ALA A 122 -11.27 -2.65 13.24
CA ALA A 122 -11.85 -1.94 14.37
C ALA A 122 -13.03 -1.02 13.99
N GLY A 123 -13.40 -0.94 12.71
CA GLY A 123 -14.53 -0.16 12.22
C GLY A 123 -14.22 1.30 11.89
N VAL A 124 -12.95 1.73 11.94
CA VAL A 124 -12.56 3.11 11.60
C VAL A 124 -12.93 3.45 10.15
N GLY A 125 -12.82 2.49 9.23
CA GLY A 125 -13.20 2.68 7.83
C GLY A 125 -14.69 2.93 7.61
N ALA A 126 -15.57 2.30 8.39
CA ALA A 126 -17.01 2.51 8.32
C ALA A 126 -17.41 3.92 8.82
N THR A 127 -16.81 4.37 9.92
CA THR A 127 -16.99 5.72 10.46
C THR A 127 -16.52 6.79 9.48
N ALA A 128 -15.40 6.54 8.77
CA ALA A 128 -14.86 7.45 7.76
C ALA A 128 -15.81 7.60 6.55
N SER A 129 -16.41 6.51 6.08
CA SER A 129 -17.35 6.53 4.95
C SER A 129 -18.65 7.25 5.32
N SER A 130 -19.23 6.98 6.48
CA SER A 130 -20.46 7.64 6.93
C SER A 130 -20.29 9.15 7.17
N ALA A 131 -19.10 9.58 7.63
CA ALA A 131 -18.80 11.01 7.78
C ALA A 131 -18.68 11.73 6.43
N SER A 132 -18.24 11.06 5.38
CA SER A 132 -18.15 11.64 4.03
C SER A 132 -19.54 11.77 3.34
N GLU A 133 -20.48 10.85 3.64
CA GLU A 133 -21.86 10.88 3.12
C GLU A 133 -22.78 11.81 3.91
N GLY A 134 -22.49 12.02 5.18
CA GLY A 134 -23.30 12.86 6.09
C GLY A 134 -22.96 14.35 6.07
N ALA A 135 -22.04 14.83 5.23
CA ALA A 135 -21.76 16.25 5.09
C ALA A 135 -22.96 16.95 4.39
N PRO A 136 -23.76 17.78 5.09
CA PRO A 136 -24.93 18.38 4.47
C PRO A 136 -24.48 19.34 3.36
N LEU A 137 -25.12 19.25 2.19
CA LEU A 137 -25.07 20.27 1.12
C LEU A 137 -25.74 21.60 1.57
N SER A 138 -25.64 21.91 2.86
CA SER A 138 -26.23 23.09 3.50
C SER A 138 -25.36 24.34 3.30
N GLY A 139 -25.22 24.80 2.07
CA GLY A 139 -24.45 26.00 1.79
C GLY A 139 -24.90 26.77 0.54
N ARG A 140 -26.02 26.40 -0.11
CA ARG A 140 -26.41 27.05 -1.39
C ARG A 140 -27.82 27.65 -1.46
N HIS A 141 -28.45 27.94 -0.33
CA HIS A 141 -29.71 28.64 -0.38
C HIS A 141 -29.83 29.65 0.76
N ARG A 142 -29.11 30.76 0.71
CA ARG A 142 -29.47 31.99 1.37
C ARG A 142 -28.74 33.20 0.79
N GLN A 143 -29.05 33.58 -0.42
CA GLN A 143 -28.88 34.93 -0.92
C GLN A 143 -29.70 35.13 -2.19
N ILE A 144 -31.02 35.16 -2.08
CA ILE A 144 -31.90 35.89 -3.00
C ILE A 144 -33.14 36.25 -2.18
N THR A 145 -33.15 37.41 -1.52
CA THR A 145 -34.30 38.29 -1.26
C THR A 145 -33.82 39.44 -0.40
N ALA A 146 -33.49 40.55 -1.02
CA ALA A 146 -33.85 41.93 -0.64
C ALA A 146 -33.31 42.88 -1.71
#